data_d0def822c313656e219e3dc80ca24df7
#
_entry.id   d0def822c313656e219e3dc80ca24df7
#
_cell.length_a   1.000
_cell.length_b   1.000
_cell.length_c   1.000
_cell.angle_alpha   90.00
_cell.angle_beta   90.00
_cell.angle_gamma   90.00
#
_symmetry.space_group_name_H-M   'P 1'
#
loop_
_entity.id
_entity.type
_entity.pdbx_description
1 polymer ?
#
loop_
_entity_poly.entity_id
_entity_poly.type
_entity_poly.pdbx_seq_one_letter_code
_entity_poly.pdbx_strand_id
1 'polypeptide(L)'
;MSVTLTKVAWDHPPTVVGYRRLAVRRFNWVLCLGGPPLTALICMGLVPYAGMTLALMIILVTPYLPWVIVAYFRRRRVVAVLQAYPWRELPCRHPRRPPGSPRTVAIPFREDFTAMFRIIPFPVPLATLEDGHPDRIWFAGDPRFGGVVSPVGGHYPVRVVPHTPRREECGGEGFELARRVGLVRGSGKGTRT
;
A
#
# COMPACT_ATOMS: atom_id res chain seq x y z
N MET A 1 -18.78 16.14 -9.49
CA MET A 1 -18.16 15.87 -10.80
C MET A 1 -16.83 15.21 -10.57
N SER A 2 -16.63 13.99 -11.06
CA SER A 2 -15.34 13.27 -10.97
C SER A 2 -14.51 13.65 -12.21
N VAL A 3 -13.33 14.24 -12.00
CA VAL A 3 -12.39 14.51 -13.08
C VAL A 3 -11.55 13.26 -13.27
N THR A 4 -11.62 12.63 -14.44
CA THR A 4 -10.79 11.50 -14.82
C THR A 4 -9.61 12.00 -15.63
N LEU A 5 -8.40 11.76 -15.16
CA LEU A 5 -7.19 12.03 -15.92
C LEU A 5 -7.07 10.97 -17.02
N THR A 6 -6.91 11.42 -18.28
CA THR A 6 -6.90 10.55 -19.47
C THR A 6 -5.71 9.58 -19.54
N LYS A 7 -4.64 9.85 -18.79
CA LYS A 7 -3.43 9.01 -18.74
C LYS A 7 -3.46 8.07 -17.57
N VAL A 8 -2.77 6.93 -17.69
CA VAL A 8 -2.57 6.00 -16.57
C VAL A 8 -1.85 6.71 -15.41
N ALA A 9 -2.18 6.31 -14.19
CA ALA A 9 -1.67 6.96 -12.99
C ALA A 9 -0.13 6.96 -12.88
N TRP A 10 0.52 5.98 -13.50
CA TRP A 10 1.98 5.87 -13.52
C TRP A 10 2.66 6.91 -14.40
N ASP A 11 2.00 7.42 -15.44
CA ASP A 11 2.56 8.45 -16.34
C ASP A 11 2.59 9.84 -15.70
N HIS A 12 2.05 9.98 -14.50
CA HIS A 12 2.07 11.22 -13.76
C HIS A 12 3.40 11.37 -12.98
N PRO A 13 4.28 12.34 -13.32
CA PRO A 13 5.62 12.44 -12.74
C PRO A 13 5.65 12.49 -11.20
N PRO A 14 4.79 13.25 -10.50
CA PRO A 14 4.73 13.26 -9.04
C PRO A 14 4.45 11.88 -8.45
N THR A 15 3.67 11.02 -9.11
CA THR A 15 3.37 9.66 -8.66
C THR A 15 4.62 8.79 -8.65
N VAL A 16 5.42 8.87 -9.72
CA VAL A 16 6.69 8.12 -9.82
C VAL A 16 7.69 8.59 -8.78
N VAL A 17 7.82 9.91 -8.62
CA VAL A 17 8.72 10.50 -7.61
C VAL A 17 8.27 10.10 -6.20
N GLY A 18 6.99 10.22 -5.89
CA GLY A 18 6.42 9.83 -4.60
C GLY A 18 6.62 8.35 -4.31
N TYR A 19 6.37 7.48 -5.29
CA TYR A 19 6.62 6.05 -5.17
C TYR A 19 8.10 5.72 -4.91
N ARG A 20 9.02 6.37 -5.65
CA ARG A 20 10.47 6.20 -5.43
C ARG A 20 10.88 6.67 -4.03
N ARG A 21 10.38 7.82 -3.58
CA ARG A 21 10.64 8.35 -2.24
C ARG A 21 10.20 7.38 -1.14
N LEU A 22 9.01 6.80 -1.28
CA LEU A 22 8.52 5.76 -0.38
C LEU A 22 9.39 4.48 -0.45
N ALA A 23 9.92 4.16 -1.63
CA ALA A 23 10.82 3.04 -1.83
C ALA A 23 12.15 3.22 -1.09
N VAL A 24 12.78 4.38 -1.26
CA VAL A 24 14.05 4.73 -0.59
C VAL A 24 13.87 4.72 0.92
N ARG A 25 12.80 5.33 1.43
CA ARG A 25 12.50 5.32 2.87
C ARG A 25 12.38 3.89 3.42
N ARG A 26 11.75 2.98 2.67
CA ARG A 26 11.65 1.56 3.06
C ARG A 26 13.00 0.86 3.00
N PHE A 27 13.78 1.14 1.97
CA PHE A 27 15.12 0.59 1.83
C PHE A 27 16.01 1.01 2.99
N ASN A 28 15.96 2.28 3.39
CA ASN A 28 16.70 2.77 4.55
C ASN A 28 16.30 2.04 5.85
N TRP A 29 15.01 1.77 6.04
CA TRP A 29 14.55 0.96 7.16
C TRP A 29 15.12 -0.47 7.13
N VAL A 30 15.13 -1.11 5.95
CA VAL A 30 15.73 -2.45 5.78
C VAL A 30 17.23 -2.41 6.04
N LEU A 31 17.90 -1.36 5.57
CA LEU A 31 19.33 -1.17 5.80
C LEU A 31 19.64 -0.95 7.30
N CYS A 32 18.85 -0.14 7.99
CA CYS A 32 19.00 0.08 9.42
C CYS A 32 18.78 -1.19 10.25
N LEU A 33 17.86 -2.08 9.81
CA LEU A 33 17.61 -3.34 10.50
C LEU A 33 18.60 -4.44 10.12
N GLY A 34 18.99 -4.51 8.85
CA GLY A 34 19.88 -5.56 8.32
C GLY A 34 21.37 -5.21 8.34
N GLY A 35 21.72 -3.92 8.38
CA GLY A 35 23.10 -3.44 8.40
C GLY A 35 23.90 -3.93 9.60
N PRO A 36 23.40 -3.76 10.84
CA PRO A 36 24.13 -4.22 12.02
C PRO A 36 24.48 -5.71 12.04
N PRO A 37 23.55 -6.65 11.74
CA PRO A 37 23.89 -8.07 11.68
C PRO A 37 24.84 -8.41 10.54
N LEU A 38 24.76 -7.71 9.40
CA LEU A 38 25.70 -7.90 8.31
C LEU A 38 27.12 -7.45 8.70
N THR A 39 27.23 -6.30 9.37
CA THR A 39 28.50 -5.79 9.89
C THR A 39 29.09 -6.74 10.94
N ALA A 40 28.26 -7.24 11.85
CA ALA A 40 28.67 -8.24 12.84
C ALA A 40 29.19 -9.53 12.19
N LEU A 41 28.56 -9.98 11.11
CA LEU A 41 29.01 -11.13 10.34
C LEU A 41 30.40 -10.93 9.72
N ILE A 42 30.64 -9.75 9.14
CA ILE A 42 31.94 -9.39 8.54
C ILE A 42 33.03 -9.33 9.63
N CYS A 43 32.70 -8.78 10.79
CA CYS A 43 33.64 -8.64 11.90
C CYS A 43 33.86 -9.92 12.72
N MET A 44 33.13 -11.00 12.42
CA MET A 44 33.17 -12.25 13.20
C MET A 44 34.56 -12.89 13.28
N GLY A 45 35.41 -12.66 12.25
CA GLY A 45 36.81 -13.13 12.25
C GLY A 45 37.81 -12.22 12.96
N LEU A 46 37.39 -11.00 13.34
CA LEU A 46 38.27 -9.97 13.85
C LEU A 46 38.10 -9.70 15.35
N VAL A 47 36.93 -9.98 15.90
CA VAL A 47 36.56 -9.60 17.26
C VAL A 47 36.11 -10.81 18.07
N PRO A 48 36.74 -11.09 19.22
CA PRO A 48 36.25 -12.10 20.17
C PRO A 48 34.80 -11.70 20.60
N TYR A 49 33.94 -12.65 20.72
CA TYR A 49 32.48 -12.48 21.00
C TYR A 49 31.61 -11.99 19.83
N ALA A 50 32.15 -11.75 18.63
CA ALA A 50 31.34 -11.35 17.46
C ALA A 50 30.25 -12.41 17.12
N GLY A 51 30.50 -13.69 17.39
CA GLY A 51 29.51 -14.74 17.22
C GLY A 51 28.28 -14.59 18.10
N MET A 52 28.47 -14.17 19.35
CA MET A 52 27.38 -13.96 20.30
C MET A 52 26.54 -12.71 19.93
N THR A 53 27.22 -11.63 19.53
CA THR A 53 26.54 -10.42 19.02
C THR A 53 25.78 -10.70 17.74
N LEU A 54 26.32 -11.50 16.83
CA LEU A 54 25.63 -11.92 15.61
C LEU A 54 24.38 -12.74 15.93
N ALA A 55 24.47 -13.72 16.81
CA ALA A 55 23.33 -14.55 17.24
C ALA A 55 22.21 -13.66 17.83
N LEU A 56 22.56 -12.72 18.69
CA LEU A 56 21.60 -11.79 19.29
C LEU A 56 20.91 -10.92 18.21
N MET A 57 21.70 -10.40 17.26
CA MET A 57 21.18 -9.59 16.17
C MET A 57 20.25 -10.38 15.22
N ILE A 58 20.58 -11.65 14.93
CA ILE A 58 19.70 -12.53 14.11
C ILE A 58 18.38 -12.77 14.84
N ILE A 59 18.42 -13.08 16.13
CA ILE A 59 17.20 -13.29 16.93
C ILE A 59 16.32 -12.03 16.92
N LEU A 60 16.93 -10.86 17.01
CA LEU A 60 16.22 -9.57 17.06
C LEU A 60 15.63 -9.19 15.70
N VAL A 61 16.29 -9.52 14.58
CA VAL A 61 15.87 -9.15 13.22
C VAL A 61 14.92 -10.16 12.59
N THR A 62 15.04 -11.46 12.93
CA THR A 62 14.22 -12.55 12.36
C THR A 62 12.70 -12.28 12.41
N PRO A 63 12.11 -11.76 13.49
CA PRO A 63 10.66 -11.49 13.52
C PRO A 63 10.22 -10.38 12.56
N TYR A 64 11.14 -9.54 12.08
CA TYR A 64 10.83 -8.47 11.12
C TYR A 64 10.91 -8.92 9.66
N LEU A 65 11.57 -10.03 9.35
CA LEU A 65 11.71 -10.56 7.99
C LEU A 65 10.37 -10.78 7.27
N PRO A 66 9.35 -11.42 7.87
CA PRO A 66 8.05 -11.59 7.22
C PRO A 66 7.41 -10.25 6.85
N TRP A 67 7.60 -9.25 7.71
CA TRP A 67 7.10 -7.89 7.47
C TRP A 67 7.73 -7.24 6.25
N VAL A 68 9.04 -7.38 6.10
CA VAL A 68 9.80 -6.84 4.95
C VAL A 68 9.36 -7.54 3.66
N ILE A 69 9.22 -8.87 3.69
CA ILE A 69 8.77 -9.67 2.54
C ILE A 69 7.35 -9.25 2.12
N VAL A 70 6.42 -9.15 3.06
CA VAL A 70 5.05 -8.69 2.79
C VAL A 70 5.02 -7.27 2.25
N ALA A 71 5.85 -6.36 2.77
CA ALA A 71 5.96 -5.00 2.28
C ALA A 71 6.46 -4.94 0.83
N TYR A 72 7.42 -5.81 0.47
CA TYR A 72 7.95 -5.93 -0.90
C TYR A 72 6.87 -6.38 -1.89
N PHE A 73 6.14 -7.45 -1.59
CA PHE A 73 5.05 -7.93 -2.46
C PHE A 73 3.91 -6.91 -2.59
N ARG A 74 3.58 -6.21 -1.51
CA ARG A 74 2.60 -5.12 -1.55
C ARG A 74 3.02 -3.98 -2.48
N ARG A 75 4.31 -3.69 -2.54
CA ARG A 75 4.86 -2.66 -3.43
C ARG A 75 4.63 -2.99 -4.91
N ARG A 76 4.91 -4.23 -5.33
CA ARG A 76 4.68 -4.67 -6.71
C ARG A 76 3.22 -4.49 -7.13
N ARG A 77 2.29 -4.80 -6.23
CA ARG A 77 0.85 -4.61 -6.50
C ARG A 77 0.46 -3.14 -6.66
N VAL A 78 1.05 -2.23 -5.91
CA VAL A 78 0.81 -0.78 -6.08
C VAL A 78 1.21 -0.33 -7.47
N VAL A 79 2.40 -0.73 -7.95
CA VAL A 79 2.85 -0.41 -9.32
C VAL A 79 1.90 -0.98 -10.36
N ALA A 80 1.53 -2.25 -10.26
CA ALA A 80 0.63 -2.90 -11.21
C ALA A 80 -0.73 -2.16 -11.31
N VAL A 81 -1.27 -1.69 -10.18
CA VAL A 81 -2.50 -0.89 -10.18
C VAL A 81 -2.30 0.47 -10.84
N LEU A 82 -1.22 1.17 -10.51
CA LEU A 82 -0.93 2.50 -11.08
C LEU A 82 -0.65 2.45 -12.59
N GLN A 83 -0.13 1.34 -13.10
CA GLN A 83 0.09 1.12 -14.52
C GLN A 83 -1.18 0.74 -15.29
N ALA A 84 -2.19 0.22 -14.59
CA ALA A 84 -3.42 -0.26 -15.22
C ALA A 84 -4.59 0.72 -15.13
N TYR A 85 -4.62 1.58 -14.11
CA TYR A 85 -5.73 2.48 -13.85
C TYR A 85 -5.32 3.95 -13.90
N PRO A 86 -6.17 4.83 -14.48
CA PRO A 86 -6.00 6.28 -14.41
C PRO A 86 -6.33 6.80 -13.01
N TRP A 87 -5.79 7.96 -12.66
CA TRP A 87 -6.22 8.69 -11.49
C TRP A 87 -7.62 9.28 -11.69
N ARG A 88 -8.45 9.17 -10.67
CA ARG A 88 -9.76 9.82 -10.56
C ARG A 88 -9.75 10.68 -9.32
N GLU A 89 -10.09 11.93 -9.47
CA GLU A 89 -10.27 12.82 -8.33
C GLU A 89 -11.67 12.63 -7.77
N LEU A 90 -11.76 12.28 -6.50
CA LEU A 90 -12.99 11.97 -5.80
C LEU A 90 -13.04 12.72 -4.47
N PRO A 91 -14.25 13.11 -4.03
CA PRO A 91 -14.41 13.61 -2.67
C PRO A 91 -14.12 12.48 -1.69
N CYS A 92 -13.60 12.82 -0.52
CA CYS A 92 -13.35 11.84 0.52
C CYS A 92 -13.79 12.37 1.89
N ARG A 93 -14.10 11.43 2.78
CA ARG A 93 -14.38 11.72 4.18
C ARG A 93 -13.51 10.82 5.04
N HIS A 94 -12.90 11.41 6.05
CA HIS A 94 -12.13 10.69 7.05
C HIS A 94 -12.99 10.51 8.31
N PRO A 95 -13.67 9.38 8.49
CA PRO A 95 -14.52 9.17 9.65
C PRO A 95 -13.69 9.21 10.94
N ARG A 96 -14.15 9.96 11.94
CA ARG A 96 -13.55 9.97 13.27
C ARG A 96 -13.66 8.58 13.87
N ARG A 97 -12.57 8.04 14.38
CA ARG A 97 -12.51 6.70 14.97
C ARG A 97 -11.77 6.71 16.30
N PRO A 98 -12.08 5.75 17.17
CA PRO A 98 -11.34 5.59 18.42
C PRO A 98 -9.84 5.30 18.17
N PRO A 99 -8.96 5.68 19.08
CA PRO A 99 -7.52 5.40 18.96
C PRO A 99 -7.29 3.88 18.85
N GLY A 100 -6.34 3.47 18.01
CA GLY A 100 -6.03 2.06 17.75
C GLY A 100 -6.82 1.41 16.60
N SER A 101 -7.89 2.03 16.11
CA SER A 101 -8.63 1.52 14.96
C SER A 101 -7.87 1.70 13.64
N PRO A 102 -7.99 0.74 12.69
CA PRO A 102 -7.35 0.89 11.39
C PRO A 102 -7.91 2.11 10.66
N ARG A 103 -7.02 2.88 10.06
CA ARG A 103 -7.38 4.07 9.30
C ARG A 103 -8.23 3.70 8.10
N THR A 104 -9.36 4.39 7.96
CA THR A 104 -10.28 4.20 6.84
C THR A 104 -10.56 5.53 6.18
N VAL A 105 -10.85 5.45 4.90
CA VAL A 105 -11.35 6.56 4.09
C VAL A 105 -12.66 6.12 3.46
N ALA A 106 -13.65 7.00 3.51
CA ALA A 106 -14.95 6.84 2.84
C ALA A 106 -14.90 7.65 1.54
N ILE A 107 -15.14 6.98 0.42
CA ILE A 107 -15.10 7.60 -0.91
C ILE A 107 -16.45 7.37 -1.57
N PRO A 108 -17.26 8.41 -1.82
CA PRO A 108 -18.49 8.30 -2.59
C PRO A 108 -18.14 8.23 -4.09
N PHE A 109 -18.48 7.13 -4.74
CA PHE A 109 -18.28 6.93 -6.18
C PHE A 109 -19.52 7.29 -6.99
N ARG A 110 -20.69 7.14 -6.39
CA ARG A 110 -22.02 7.52 -6.92
C ARG A 110 -22.85 8.07 -5.77
N GLU A 111 -23.96 8.72 -6.09
CA GLU A 111 -24.89 9.27 -5.08
C GLU A 111 -25.32 8.20 -4.07
N ASP A 112 -25.60 6.97 -4.55
CA ASP A 112 -26.05 5.85 -3.71
C ASP A 112 -24.94 4.91 -3.25
N PHE A 113 -23.68 5.14 -3.67
CA PHE A 113 -22.59 4.22 -3.40
C PHE A 113 -21.36 4.89 -2.78
N THR A 114 -21.23 4.75 -1.47
CA THR A 114 -20.04 5.13 -0.71
C THR A 114 -19.27 3.89 -0.30
N ALA A 115 -18.06 3.74 -0.82
CA ALA A 115 -17.19 2.65 -0.44
C ALA A 115 -16.29 3.06 0.73
N MET A 116 -16.22 2.20 1.74
CA MET A 116 -15.29 2.36 2.85
C MET A 116 -14.04 1.52 2.59
N PHE A 117 -12.89 2.19 2.58
CA PHE A 117 -11.60 1.55 2.38
C PHE A 117 -10.76 1.60 3.64
N ARG A 118 -10.15 0.47 3.95
CA ARG A 118 -9.09 0.40 4.93
C ARG A 118 -7.78 0.77 4.25
N ILE A 119 -7.12 1.80 4.77
CA ILE A 119 -5.78 2.17 4.36
C ILE A 119 -4.84 1.11 4.93
N ILE A 120 -4.07 0.47 4.06
CA ILE A 120 -3.03 -0.45 4.53
C ILE A 120 -1.83 0.42 4.88
N PRO A 121 -1.54 0.62 6.17
CA PRO A 121 -0.52 1.56 6.58
C PRO A 121 0.84 1.07 6.12
N PHE A 122 1.58 1.94 5.53
CA PHE A 122 3.01 1.98 5.66
C PHE A 122 3.39 3.42 5.99
N PRO A 123 4.32 3.64 6.86
CA PRO A 123 4.39 4.43 8.09
C PRO A 123 4.02 5.92 7.99
N VAL A 124 3.36 6.35 6.92
CA VAL A 124 2.96 7.76 6.75
C VAL A 124 1.45 7.87 6.89
N PRO A 125 0.94 8.57 7.90
CA PRO A 125 -0.47 8.87 8.00
C PRO A 125 -0.88 9.85 6.89
N LEU A 126 -1.80 9.44 6.00
CA LEU A 126 -2.36 10.32 4.95
C LEU A 126 -2.98 11.61 5.54
N ALA A 127 -3.51 11.53 6.75
CA ALA A 127 -4.16 12.65 7.44
C ALA A 127 -3.19 13.72 7.98
N THR A 128 -1.88 13.45 8.01
CA THR A 128 -0.84 14.41 8.45
C THR A 128 -0.07 14.99 7.28
N LEU A 129 -0.39 14.59 6.06
CA LEU A 129 0.10 15.27 4.88
C LEU A 129 -0.70 16.56 4.77
N GLU A 130 -0.03 17.68 4.89
CA GLU A 130 -0.55 19.02 4.65
C GLU A 130 -0.95 19.14 3.18
N ASP A 131 -2.12 18.59 2.87
CA ASP A 131 -2.70 18.71 1.56
C ASP A 131 -3.65 19.90 1.58
N GLY A 132 -3.45 20.80 0.66
CA GLY A 132 -4.34 21.95 0.49
C GLY A 132 -5.81 21.58 0.21
N HIS A 133 -6.13 20.28 0.16
CA HIS A 133 -7.46 19.75 -0.17
C HIS A 133 -7.80 18.51 0.68
N PRO A 134 -8.12 18.66 1.96
CA PRO A 134 -8.38 17.54 2.88
C PRO A 134 -9.64 16.74 2.48
N ASP A 135 -10.56 17.32 1.71
CA ASP A 135 -11.83 16.71 1.31
C ASP A 135 -11.76 16.00 -0.04
N ARG A 136 -10.59 15.99 -0.69
CA ARG A 136 -10.40 15.35 -2.00
C ARG A 136 -9.23 14.39 -1.97
N ILE A 137 -9.40 13.29 -2.73
CA ILE A 137 -8.39 12.25 -2.85
C ILE A 137 -8.33 11.76 -4.28
N TRP A 138 -7.14 11.42 -4.72
CA TRP A 138 -6.95 10.71 -5.96
C TRP A 138 -7.02 9.21 -5.73
N PHE A 139 -7.85 8.53 -6.53
CA PHE A 139 -8.06 7.09 -6.48
C PHE A 139 -7.74 6.45 -7.83
N ALA A 140 -6.96 5.38 -7.83
CA ALA A 140 -6.68 4.52 -8.97
C ALA A 140 -7.02 3.08 -8.60
N GLY A 141 -7.96 2.46 -9.31
CA GLY A 141 -8.40 1.09 -9.01
C GLY A 141 -9.87 0.86 -9.31
N ASP A 142 -10.38 -0.27 -8.80
CA ASP A 142 -11.79 -0.64 -8.87
C ASP A 142 -12.45 -0.48 -7.49
N PRO A 143 -13.57 0.27 -7.39
CA PRO A 143 -14.27 0.49 -6.13
C PRO A 143 -14.67 -0.78 -5.38
N ARG A 144 -14.87 -1.89 -6.10
CA ARG A 144 -15.28 -3.19 -5.54
C ARG A 144 -14.13 -3.94 -4.88
N PHE A 145 -12.93 -3.82 -5.44
CA PHE A 145 -11.77 -4.62 -5.06
C PHE A 145 -10.66 -3.81 -4.38
N GLY A 146 -10.80 -2.48 -4.40
CA GLY A 146 -9.81 -1.56 -3.85
C GLY A 146 -8.87 -1.01 -4.91
N GLY A 147 -7.77 -0.43 -4.44
CA GLY A 147 -6.84 0.25 -5.34
C GLY A 147 -5.71 0.94 -4.60
N VAL A 148 -5.34 2.06 -5.15
CA VAL A 148 -4.33 2.97 -4.61
C VAL A 148 -4.96 4.34 -4.45
N VAL A 149 -4.73 4.99 -3.33
CA VAL A 149 -5.11 6.37 -3.07
C VAL A 149 -3.88 7.23 -2.88
N SER A 150 -3.99 8.48 -3.24
CA SER A 150 -2.99 9.50 -2.96
C SER A 150 -3.69 10.82 -2.67
N PRO A 151 -3.09 11.71 -1.88
CA PRO A 151 -3.49 13.11 -1.88
C PRO A 151 -3.52 13.69 -3.29
N VAL A 152 -4.26 14.78 -3.47
CA VAL A 152 -4.31 15.50 -4.74
C VAL A 152 -2.89 15.83 -5.20
N GLY A 153 -2.58 15.50 -6.47
CA GLY A 153 -1.21 15.60 -7.00
C GLY A 153 -0.45 14.27 -7.09
N GLY A 154 -0.95 13.17 -6.51
CA GLY A 154 -0.43 11.82 -6.76
C GLY A 154 0.89 11.47 -6.06
N HIS A 155 1.42 12.33 -5.18
CA HIS A 155 2.77 12.22 -4.62
C HIS A 155 2.93 11.23 -3.45
N TYR A 156 1.83 10.59 -2.99
CA TYR A 156 1.86 9.56 -1.94
C TYR A 156 0.94 8.39 -2.26
N PRO A 157 1.30 7.50 -3.19
CA PRO A 157 0.45 6.38 -3.56
C PRO A 157 0.43 5.31 -2.45
N VAL A 158 -0.71 5.15 -1.79
CA VAL A 158 -0.94 4.18 -0.71
C VAL A 158 -2.02 3.19 -1.10
N ARG A 159 -1.81 1.92 -0.82
CA ARG A 159 -2.78 0.88 -1.11
C ARG A 159 -3.98 0.94 -0.17
N VAL A 160 -5.17 0.79 -0.73
CA VAL A 160 -6.42 0.63 0.00
C VAL A 160 -7.13 -0.66 -0.39
N VAL A 161 -7.82 -1.25 0.58
CA VAL A 161 -8.66 -2.42 0.38
C VAL A 161 -10.06 -2.14 0.92
N PRO A 162 -11.11 -2.70 0.33
CA PRO A 162 -12.46 -2.51 0.84
C PRO A 162 -12.56 -3.05 2.26
N HIS A 163 -13.24 -2.31 3.12
CA HIS A 163 -13.47 -2.70 4.52
C HIS A 163 -14.35 -3.93 4.59
N THR A 164 -15.38 -3.98 3.74
CA THR A 164 -16.29 -5.11 3.59
C THR A 164 -16.13 -5.66 2.17
N PRO A 165 -15.49 -6.82 2.00
CA PRO A 165 -15.34 -7.41 0.67
C PRO A 165 -16.73 -7.89 0.20
N ARG A 166 -17.25 -7.32 -0.87
CA ARG A 166 -18.44 -7.81 -1.55
C ARG A 166 -18.06 -9.03 -2.38
N ARG A 167 -18.31 -10.21 -1.86
CA ARG A 167 -18.01 -11.49 -2.54
C ARG A 167 -18.91 -11.76 -3.75
N GLU A 168 -20.06 -11.12 -3.81
CA GLU A 168 -21.12 -11.42 -4.79
C GLU A 168 -20.89 -10.75 -6.16
N GLU A 169 -19.96 -9.82 -6.26
CA GLU A 169 -19.66 -9.11 -7.51
C GLU A 169 -18.45 -9.68 -8.26
N CYS A 170 -18.27 -11.01 -8.21
CA CYS A 170 -17.23 -11.69 -8.98
C CYS A 170 -17.65 -11.79 -10.44
N GLY A 171 -17.52 -10.71 -11.20
CA GLY A 171 -17.85 -10.66 -12.62
C GLY A 171 -17.99 -9.22 -13.11
N GLY A 172 -18.36 -9.08 -14.37
CA GLY A 172 -18.59 -7.80 -15.02
C GLY A 172 -17.31 -7.12 -15.53
N GLU A 173 -17.53 -5.97 -16.16
CA GLU A 173 -16.48 -5.17 -16.78
C GLU A 173 -15.43 -4.76 -15.74
N GLY A 174 -14.15 -4.91 -16.09
CA GLY A 174 -13.03 -4.58 -15.21
C GLY A 174 -12.59 -5.69 -14.24
N PHE A 175 -13.37 -6.77 -14.05
CA PHE A 175 -12.99 -7.88 -13.15
C PHE A 175 -11.67 -8.54 -13.57
N GLU A 176 -11.50 -8.83 -14.86
CA GLU A 176 -10.28 -9.44 -15.39
C GLU A 176 -9.06 -8.53 -15.19
N LEU A 177 -9.24 -7.22 -15.35
CA LEU A 177 -8.18 -6.25 -15.09
C LEU A 177 -7.83 -6.23 -13.59
N ALA A 178 -8.82 -6.18 -12.70
CA ALA A 178 -8.64 -6.22 -11.26
C ALA A 178 -7.94 -7.51 -10.80
N ARG A 179 -8.27 -8.65 -11.44
CA ARG A 179 -7.60 -9.94 -11.20
C ARG A 179 -6.15 -9.91 -11.64
N ARG A 180 -5.87 -9.40 -12.83
CA ARG A 180 -4.51 -9.29 -13.41
C ARG A 180 -3.58 -8.45 -12.53
N VAL A 181 -4.06 -7.34 -12.00
CA VAL A 181 -3.26 -6.47 -11.12
C VAL A 181 -3.24 -6.93 -9.65
N GLY A 182 -3.89 -8.06 -9.34
CA GLY A 182 -3.88 -8.67 -8.01
C GLY A 182 -4.71 -7.90 -6.96
N LEU A 183 -5.75 -7.18 -7.38
CA LEU A 183 -6.74 -6.59 -6.48
C LEU A 183 -7.69 -7.64 -5.94
N VAL A 184 -8.11 -8.59 -6.78
CA VAL A 184 -8.95 -9.72 -6.39
C VAL A 184 -8.06 -10.74 -5.67
N ARG A 185 -8.40 -11.08 -4.42
CA ARG A 185 -7.83 -12.24 -3.76
C ARG A 185 -8.33 -13.47 -4.51
N GLY A 186 -7.41 -14.26 -5.07
CA GLY A 186 -7.77 -15.56 -5.61
C GLY A 186 -8.57 -16.31 -4.56
N SER A 187 -9.79 -16.67 -4.89
CA SER A 187 -10.59 -17.60 -4.10
C SER A 187 -9.72 -18.86 -3.93
N GLY A 188 -9.19 -19.05 -2.73
CA GLY A 188 -8.47 -20.27 -2.40
C GLY A 188 -9.35 -21.43 -2.80
N LYS A 189 -8.76 -22.40 -3.49
CA LYS A 189 -9.29 -23.68 -3.94
C LYS A 189 -10.61 -24.05 -3.24
N GLY A 190 -11.69 -24.02 -4.02
CA GLY A 190 -12.92 -24.66 -3.62
C GLY A 190 -12.59 -26.06 -3.14
N THR A 191 -13.01 -26.35 -1.94
CA THR A 191 -13.05 -27.69 -1.37
C THR A 191 -13.73 -28.58 -2.41
N ARG A 192 -12.95 -29.46 -3.05
CA ARG A 192 -13.52 -30.58 -3.77
C ARG A 192 -14.18 -31.45 -2.73
N THR A 193 -15.48 -31.44 -2.69
CA THR A 193 -16.30 -32.55 -2.17
C THR A 193 -16.26 -33.69 -3.16
#